data_636e6e4efc1a2e6b6d9645448c940900
#
_entry.id   636e6e4efc1a2e6b6d9645448c940900
#
_cell.length_a   1.000
_cell.length_b   1.000
_cell.length_c   1.000
_cell.angle_alpha   90.00
_cell.angle_beta   90.00
_cell.angle_gamma   90.00
#
_symmetry.space_group_name_H-M   'P 1'
#
loop_
_entity.id
_entity.type
_entity.pdbx_description
1 polymer ?
#
loop_
_entity_poly.entity_id
_entity_poly.type
_entity_poly.pdbx_seq_one_letter_code
_entity_poly.pdbx_strand_id
1 'polypeptide(L)'
;MVKLTDHDSLSRETVRRRLAENHLKPWQKDMWCIPKVDAEYVARMEDVLDLYAEQLDPKRPVVCFDESPTQLIGEARQPIPAAPGRPERFDYEYRRNGVVNLFVFLDAHRSWRRVKVTDRRTADDFALCMRELVDVDFPEAERIRVVLDNLSTHTAAALYAAFPPAEARRVLRRLEFHYTPKHASWLNMVEIEIGVLKGQCLDRRIESCDRLVAEIDVWQSQRNQSGARINWMFSTDKARTKMARAYPDPSLKES
;
A
#
# COMPACT_ATOMS: atom_id res chain seq x y z
N MET A 1 -36.39 0.92 -12.37
CA MET A 1 -35.91 0.49 -13.69
C MET A 1 -36.82 1.07 -14.75
N VAL A 2 -36.34 2.00 -15.57
CA VAL A 2 -37.17 2.60 -16.65
C VAL A 2 -37.29 1.56 -17.74
N LYS A 3 -38.50 1.19 -18.13
CA LYS A 3 -38.75 0.34 -19.31
C LYS A 3 -38.31 1.12 -20.55
N LEU A 4 -37.20 0.73 -21.13
CA LEU A 4 -36.64 1.33 -22.36
C LEU A 4 -37.02 0.57 -23.63
N THR A 5 -37.80 -0.53 -23.51
CA THR A 5 -38.21 -1.37 -24.65
C THR A 5 -39.58 -1.97 -24.39
N ASP A 6 -40.31 -2.35 -25.46
CA ASP A 6 -41.61 -3.01 -25.42
C ASP A 6 -41.57 -4.48 -24.96
N HIS A 7 -40.48 -4.93 -24.39
CA HIS A 7 -40.31 -6.31 -23.92
C HIS A 7 -40.61 -6.41 -22.43
N ASP A 8 -41.56 -7.25 -22.06
CA ASP A 8 -41.94 -7.49 -20.67
C ASP A 8 -40.93 -8.34 -19.89
N SER A 9 -40.11 -9.13 -20.58
CA SER A 9 -39.04 -9.92 -19.98
C SER A 9 -37.92 -10.22 -20.98
N LEU A 10 -36.68 -10.28 -20.49
CA LEU A 10 -35.51 -10.72 -21.27
C LEU A 10 -34.88 -11.93 -20.58
N SER A 11 -34.60 -12.99 -21.35
CA SER A 11 -33.86 -14.14 -20.82
C SER A 11 -32.42 -13.76 -20.50
N ARG A 12 -31.81 -14.43 -19.50
CA ARG A 12 -30.37 -14.27 -19.17
C ARG A 12 -29.50 -14.49 -20.40
N GLU A 13 -29.82 -15.47 -21.24
CA GLU A 13 -29.05 -15.80 -22.43
C GLU A 13 -29.17 -14.71 -23.51
N THR A 14 -30.34 -14.10 -23.67
CA THR A 14 -30.50 -12.95 -24.58
C THR A 14 -29.64 -11.77 -24.13
N VAL A 15 -29.62 -11.46 -22.81
CA VAL A 15 -28.77 -10.41 -22.25
C VAL A 15 -27.28 -10.75 -22.46
N ARG A 16 -26.87 -11.97 -22.14
CA ARG A 16 -25.47 -12.44 -22.35
C ARG A 16 -25.05 -12.29 -23.80
N ARG A 17 -25.85 -12.75 -24.74
CA ARG A 17 -25.57 -12.67 -26.17
C ARG A 17 -25.45 -11.23 -26.64
N ARG A 18 -26.41 -10.35 -26.26
CA ARG A 18 -26.37 -8.92 -26.62
C ARG A 18 -25.15 -8.20 -26.04
N LEU A 19 -24.76 -8.53 -24.81
CA LEU A 19 -23.54 -8.00 -24.21
C LEU A 19 -22.27 -8.51 -24.90
N ALA A 20 -22.26 -9.75 -25.38
CA ALA A 20 -21.16 -10.31 -26.15
C ALA A 20 -21.03 -9.70 -27.56
N GLU A 21 -22.17 -9.45 -28.22
CA GLU A 21 -22.24 -8.81 -29.55
C GLU A 21 -21.88 -7.32 -29.49
N ASN A 22 -22.03 -6.68 -28.33
CA ASN A 22 -21.75 -5.27 -28.15
C ASN A 22 -20.31 -5.07 -27.68
N HIS A 23 -19.57 -4.18 -28.34
CA HIS A 23 -18.23 -3.78 -27.92
C HIS A 23 -18.22 -2.97 -26.62
N LEU A 24 -19.38 -2.44 -26.18
CA LEU A 24 -19.53 -1.80 -24.90
C LEU A 24 -19.54 -2.83 -23.77
N LYS A 25 -18.56 -2.76 -22.89
CA LYS A 25 -18.45 -3.59 -21.69
C LYS A 25 -18.58 -2.71 -20.45
N PRO A 26 -19.80 -2.34 -20.04
CA PRO A 26 -20.01 -1.35 -18.96
C PRO A 26 -19.50 -1.82 -17.60
N TRP A 27 -19.20 -3.11 -17.45
CA TRP A 27 -18.55 -3.67 -16.26
C TRP A 27 -17.01 -3.54 -16.26
N GLN A 28 -16.40 -3.26 -17.42
CA GLN A 28 -14.98 -2.93 -17.51
C GLN A 28 -14.83 -1.43 -17.29
N LYS A 29 -14.03 -1.08 -16.31
CA LYS A 29 -13.66 0.30 -16.02
C LYS A 29 -12.16 0.41 -16.23
N ASP A 30 -11.76 1.22 -17.17
CA ASP A 30 -10.36 1.61 -17.33
C ASP A 30 -10.15 3.00 -16.76
N MET A 31 -9.02 3.20 -16.09
CA MET A 31 -8.61 4.49 -15.59
C MET A 31 -8.06 5.30 -16.76
N TRP A 32 -8.80 6.33 -17.19
CA TRP A 32 -8.41 7.15 -18.34
C TRP A 32 -7.52 8.35 -17.98
N CYS A 33 -7.49 8.74 -16.71
CA CYS A 33 -6.58 9.77 -16.22
C CYS A 33 -5.18 9.18 -16.06
N ILE A 34 -4.35 9.34 -17.09
CA ILE A 34 -2.94 9.03 -17.01
C ILE A 34 -2.27 10.21 -16.30
N PRO A 35 -1.49 9.99 -15.23
CA PRO A 35 -0.71 11.05 -14.63
C PRO A 35 0.19 11.69 -15.68
N LYS A 36 0.35 13.02 -15.63
CA LYS A 36 1.32 13.69 -16.47
C LYS A 36 2.71 13.20 -16.06
N VAL A 37 3.37 12.49 -16.95
CA VAL A 37 4.75 12.07 -16.77
C VAL A 37 5.63 13.24 -17.23
N ASP A 38 6.08 14.02 -16.26
CA ASP A 38 7.00 15.12 -16.47
C ASP A 38 8.41 14.77 -15.95
N ALA A 39 9.33 15.71 -16.04
CA ALA A 39 10.71 15.48 -15.61
C ALA A 39 10.82 15.15 -14.11
N GLU A 40 9.97 15.75 -13.27
CA GLU A 40 9.94 15.44 -11.83
C GLU A 40 9.42 14.02 -11.58
N TYR A 41 8.37 13.61 -12.30
CA TYR A 41 7.86 12.24 -12.21
C TYR A 41 8.95 11.23 -12.54
N VAL A 42 9.66 11.44 -13.67
CA VAL A 42 10.74 10.55 -14.11
C VAL A 42 11.87 10.50 -13.09
N ALA A 43 12.33 11.66 -12.61
CA ALA A 43 13.41 11.74 -11.64
C ALA A 43 13.09 10.97 -10.36
N ARG A 44 11.89 11.12 -9.79
CA ARG A 44 11.47 10.39 -8.59
C ARG A 44 11.25 8.91 -8.85
N MET A 45 10.72 8.55 -10.03
CA MET A 45 10.52 7.15 -10.39
C MET A 45 11.86 6.43 -10.52
N GLU A 46 12.82 6.99 -11.23
CA GLU A 46 14.14 6.39 -11.41
C GLU A 46 14.91 6.33 -10.08
N ASP A 47 14.83 7.36 -9.24
CA ASP A 47 15.42 7.37 -7.90
C ASP A 47 14.95 6.16 -7.06
N VAL A 48 13.65 5.89 -7.02
CA VAL A 48 13.10 4.73 -6.30
C VAL A 48 13.50 3.40 -6.96
N LEU A 49 13.48 3.32 -8.28
CA LEU A 49 13.87 2.10 -9.00
C LEU A 49 15.34 1.76 -8.81
N ASP A 50 16.20 2.75 -8.76
CA ASP A 50 17.64 2.58 -8.51
C ASP A 50 17.89 2.07 -7.10
N LEU A 51 17.14 2.57 -6.07
CA LEU A 51 17.19 2.02 -4.72
C LEU A 51 16.81 0.53 -4.68
N TYR A 52 15.81 0.11 -5.43
CA TYR A 52 15.38 -1.29 -5.49
C TYR A 52 16.37 -2.20 -6.23
N ALA A 53 17.18 -1.64 -7.11
CA ALA A 53 18.23 -2.34 -7.84
C ALA A 53 19.54 -2.49 -7.07
N GLU A 54 19.71 -1.73 -5.99
CA GLU A 54 20.92 -1.82 -5.16
C GLU A 54 21.03 -3.17 -4.45
N GLN A 55 22.26 -3.51 -4.08
CA GLN A 55 22.50 -4.66 -3.21
C GLN A 55 22.15 -4.33 -1.77
N LEU A 56 21.79 -5.36 -1.01
CA LEU A 56 21.54 -5.24 0.42
C LEU A 56 22.74 -4.61 1.15
N ASP A 57 22.51 -3.49 1.80
CA ASP A 57 23.46 -2.84 2.72
C ASP A 57 22.79 -2.69 4.10
N PRO A 58 23.21 -3.47 5.11
CA PRO A 58 22.65 -3.37 6.46
C PRO A 58 22.85 -2.01 7.13
N LYS A 59 23.85 -1.24 6.71
CA LYS A 59 24.13 0.11 7.22
C LYS A 59 23.24 1.17 6.56
N ARG A 60 22.70 0.85 5.39
CA ARG A 60 21.86 1.74 4.60
C ARG A 60 20.62 1.02 4.07
N PRO A 61 19.77 0.45 4.93
CA PRO A 61 18.58 -0.28 4.49
C PRO A 61 17.65 0.63 3.69
N VAL A 62 16.89 0.01 2.77
CA VAL A 62 15.80 0.65 2.02
C VAL A 62 14.49 0.15 2.58
N VAL A 63 13.72 1.03 3.18
CA VAL A 63 12.45 0.69 3.83
C VAL A 63 11.31 1.40 3.11
N CYS A 64 10.39 0.64 2.54
CA CYS A 64 9.15 1.15 1.97
C CYS A 64 8.12 1.32 3.09
N PHE A 65 7.42 2.43 3.08
CA PHE A 65 6.44 2.79 4.09
C PHE A 65 5.14 3.28 3.45
N ASP A 66 4.00 2.84 3.99
CA ASP A 66 2.67 3.34 3.63
C ASP A 66 1.64 3.06 4.72
N GLU A 67 0.45 3.65 4.60
CA GLU A 67 -0.66 3.49 5.54
C GLU A 67 -1.85 2.78 4.89
N SER A 68 -2.58 2.02 5.69
CA SER A 68 -3.82 1.39 5.26
C SER A 68 -4.89 1.48 6.33
N PRO A 69 -6.00 2.21 6.08
CA PRO A 69 -7.12 2.19 7.01
C PRO A 69 -7.81 0.83 6.99
N THR A 70 -8.19 0.35 8.16
CA THR A 70 -8.87 -0.93 8.35
C THR A 70 -10.12 -0.75 9.19
N GLN A 71 -11.26 -1.19 8.66
CA GLN A 71 -12.54 -1.16 9.35
C GLN A 71 -12.61 -2.35 10.31
N LEU A 72 -12.88 -2.09 11.58
CA LEU A 72 -13.23 -3.13 12.55
C LEU A 72 -14.71 -3.53 12.36
N ILE A 73 -14.93 -4.82 12.13
CA ILE A 73 -16.24 -5.37 11.81
C ILE A 73 -16.56 -6.50 12.76
N GLY A 74 -17.65 -6.34 13.52
CA GLY A 74 -18.18 -7.40 14.39
C GLY A 74 -19.37 -8.12 13.76
N GLU A 75 -19.60 -9.35 14.18
CA GLU A 75 -20.75 -10.14 13.76
C GLU A 75 -22.04 -9.60 14.40
N ALA A 76 -23.11 -9.44 13.61
CA ALA A 76 -24.45 -9.15 14.14
C ALA A 76 -25.08 -10.39 14.75
N ARG A 77 -24.84 -11.56 14.15
CA ARG A 77 -25.24 -12.89 14.62
C ARG A 77 -24.05 -13.83 14.51
N GLN A 78 -23.99 -14.82 15.41
CA GLN A 78 -22.90 -15.80 15.37
C GLN A 78 -22.94 -16.59 14.05
N PRO A 79 -21.81 -16.71 13.35
CA PRO A 79 -21.70 -17.57 12.17
C PRO A 79 -22.00 -19.03 12.52
N ILE A 80 -22.57 -19.73 11.56
CA ILE A 80 -22.75 -21.18 11.66
C ILE A 80 -21.47 -21.82 11.12
N PRO A 81 -20.70 -22.53 11.94
CA PRO A 81 -19.42 -23.09 11.53
C PRO A 81 -19.56 -24.09 10.39
N ALA A 82 -18.48 -24.22 9.60
CA ALA A 82 -18.40 -25.24 8.56
C ALA A 82 -18.53 -26.65 9.12
N ALA A 83 -19.19 -27.53 8.37
CA ALA A 83 -19.30 -28.96 8.66
C ALA A 83 -19.06 -29.76 7.36
N PRO A 84 -18.78 -31.06 7.40
CA PRO A 84 -18.60 -31.89 6.22
C PRO A 84 -19.76 -31.70 5.22
N GLY A 85 -19.44 -31.26 4.00
CA GLY A 85 -20.42 -30.97 2.94
C GLY A 85 -21.23 -29.67 3.12
N ARG A 86 -20.94 -28.85 4.13
CA ARG A 86 -21.60 -27.58 4.38
C ARG A 86 -20.56 -26.48 4.65
N PRO A 87 -20.47 -25.45 3.79
CA PRO A 87 -19.59 -24.31 4.04
C PRO A 87 -20.07 -23.53 5.26
N GLU A 88 -19.17 -22.77 5.85
CA GLU A 88 -19.50 -21.77 6.86
C GLU A 88 -20.56 -20.81 6.34
N ARG A 89 -21.50 -20.41 7.21
CA ARG A 89 -22.55 -19.45 6.89
C ARG A 89 -22.47 -18.29 7.85
N PHE A 90 -22.30 -17.11 7.32
CA PHE A 90 -22.31 -15.85 8.07
C PHE A 90 -23.48 -14.97 7.63
N ASP A 91 -23.91 -14.09 8.53
CA ASP A 91 -24.96 -13.11 8.23
C ASP A 91 -24.40 -12.02 7.31
N TYR A 92 -25.22 -11.48 6.42
CA TYR A 92 -24.87 -10.29 5.64
C TYR A 92 -24.84 -9.03 6.52
N GLU A 93 -25.58 -9.01 7.64
CA GLU A 93 -25.53 -7.92 8.61
C GLU A 93 -24.23 -7.97 9.43
N TYR A 94 -23.69 -6.81 9.72
CA TYR A 94 -22.48 -6.65 10.53
C TYR A 94 -22.52 -5.36 11.34
N ARG A 95 -21.73 -5.30 12.40
CA ARG A 95 -21.55 -4.10 13.21
C ARG A 95 -20.21 -3.45 12.88
N ARG A 96 -20.21 -2.13 12.68
CA ARG A 96 -18.98 -1.35 12.53
C ARG A 96 -18.49 -0.90 13.91
N ASN A 97 -17.31 -1.35 14.28
CA ASN A 97 -16.72 -1.09 15.61
C ASN A 97 -15.62 -0.02 15.56
N GLY A 98 -15.56 0.77 14.50
CA GLY A 98 -14.58 1.82 14.31
C GLY A 98 -13.60 1.54 13.17
N VAL A 99 -12.66 2.45 12.97
CA VAL A 99 -11.58 2.35 11.98
C VAL A 99 -10.27 2.53 12.72
N VAL A 100 -9.29 1.70 12.41
CA VAL A 100 -7.89 1.85 12.82
C VAL A 100 -7.01 2.03 11.60
N ASN A 101 -5.78 2.47 11.80
CA ASN A 101 -4.82 2.64 10.72
C ASN A 101 -3.63 1.71 10.93
N LEU A 102 -3.17 1.12 9.84
CA LEU A 102 -1.99 0.28 9.81
C LEU A 102 -0.85 1.07 9.19
N PHE A 103 0.21 1.30 9.93
CA PHE A 103 1.47 1.81 9.43
C PHE A 103 2.34 0.62 9.05
N VAL A 104 2.57 0.42 7.76
CA VAL A 104 3.24 -0.77 7.23
C VAL A 104 4.64 -0.42 6.73
N PHE A 105 5.61 -1.16 7.19
CA PHE A 105 7.02 -1.05 6.81
C PHE A 105 7.48 -2.34 6.16
N LEU A 106 8.25 -2.23 5.09
CA LEU A 106 8.85 -3.33 4.37
C LEU A 106 10.28 -2.99 3.97
N ASP A 107 11.27 -3.80 4.37
CA ASP A 107 12.62 -3.70 3.84
C ASP A 107 12.64 -4.29 2.42
N ALA A 108 13.04 -3.48 1.43
CA ALA A 108 13.01 -3.85 0.02
C ALA A 108 13.96 -5.02 -0.32
N HIS A 109 15.04 -5.22 0.46
CA HIS A 109 16.09 -6.18 0.18
C HIS A 109 16.12 -7.38 1.15
N ARG A 110 15.39 -7.29 2.29
CA ARG A 110 15.30 -8.35 3.29
C ARG A 110 13.88 -8.83 3.46
N SER A 111 13.73 -10.02 4.03
CA SER A 111 12.42 -10.51 4.47
C SER A 111 12.04 -9.92 5.83
N TRP A 112 12.03 -8.60 5.94
CA TRP A 112 11.61 -7.90 7.15
C TRP A 112 10.44 -6.98 6.86
N ARG A 113 9.44 -7.06 7.72
CA ARG A 113 8.29 -6.15 7.76
C ARG A 113 7.87 -5.90 9.18
N ARG A 114 7.28 -4.75 9.38
CA ARG A 114 6.59 -4.38 10.60
C ARG A 114 5.27 -3.70 10.26
N VAL A 115 4.23 -4.02 11.01
CA VAL A 115 2.94 -3.35 10.96
C VAL A 115 2.62 -2.79 12.34
N LYS A 116 2.38 -1.49 12.43
CA LYS A 116 1.94 -0.82 13.65
C LYS A 116 0.48 -0.41 13.50
N VAL A 117 -0.35 -0.81 14.45
CA VAL A 117 -1.76 -0.41 14.50
C VAL A 117 -1.88 0.86 15.33
N THR A 118 -2.59 1.86 14.82
CA THR A 118 -2.85 3.14 15.50
C THR A 118 -4.32 3.55 15.32
N ASP A 119 -4.84 4.32 16.26
CA ASP A 119 -6.19 4.87 16.16
C ASP A 119 -6.30 5.95 15.07
N ARG A 120 -5.21 6.66 14.84
CA ARG A 120 -5.13 7.79 13.91
C ARG A 120 -3.92 7.65 13.00
N ARG A 121 -3.89 8.49 11.95
CA ARG A 121 -2.76 8.65 11.04
C ARG A 121 -2.37 10.14 10.97
N THR A 122 -1.94 10.67 12.09
CA THR A 122 -1.51 12.06 12.22
C THR A 122 -0.02 12.22 11.91
N ALA A 123 0.42 13.47 11.78
CA ALA A 123 1.85 13.77 11.67
C ALA A 123 2.64 13.28 12.89
N ASP A 124 2.02 13.30 14.09
CA ASP A 124 2.63 12.79 15.31
C ASP A 124 2.79 11.27 15.26
N ASP A 125 1.78 10.53 14.77
CA ASP A 125 1.87 9.08 14.59
C ASP A 125 3.00 8.72 13.62
N PHE A 126 3.11 9.44 12.50
CA PHE A 126 4.22 9.29 11.56
C PHE A 126 5.57 9.56 12.21
N ALA A 127 5.71 10.68 12.96
CA ALA A 127 6.94 11.03 13.63
C ALA A 127 7.38 9.97 14.65
N LEU A 128 6.43 9.44 15.45
CA LEU A 128 6.66 8.34 16.38
C LEU A 128 7.14 7.07 15.64
N CYS A 129 6.51 6.72 14.52
CA CYS A 129 6.91 5.60 13.69
C CYS A 129 8.33 5.76 13.13
N MET A 130 8.69 6.95 12.67
CA MET A 130 10.05 7.24 12.18
C MET A 130 11.10 7.17 13.28
N ARG A 131 10.78 7.62 14.51
CA ARG A 131 11.68 7.45 15.65
C ARG A 131 11.88 5.98 16.01
N GLU A 132 10.80 5.20 16.07
CA GLU A 132 10.89 3.75 16.32
C GLU A 132 11.69 3.03 15.24
N LEU A 133 11.50 3.40 13.98
CA LEU A 133 12.27 2.85 12.86
C LEU A 133 13.78 3.05 13.07
N VAL A 134 14.18 4.23 13.56
CA VAL A 134 15.58 4.57 13.82
C VAL A 134 16.12 3.87 15.08
N ASP A 135 15.35 3.89 16.17
CA ASP A 135 15.87 3.54 17.50
C ASP A 135 15.67 2.04 17.84
N VAL A 136 14.63 1.42 17.26
CA VAL A 136 14.23 0.04 17.58
C VAL A 136 14.49 -0.91 16.42
N ASP A 137 14.01 -0.57 15.22
CA ASP A 137 14.05 -1.51 14.09
C ASP A 137 15.44 -1.56 13.44
N PHE A 138 16.10 -0.40 13.32
CA PHE A 138 17.42 -0.29 12.67
C PHE A 138 18.40 0.53 13.50
N PRO A 139 18.68 0.14 14.77
CA PRO A 139 19.54 0.90 15.67
C PRO A 139 20.98 1.03 15.14
N GLU A 140 21.46 0.04 14.38
CA GLU A 140 22.82 -0.03 13.84
C GLU A 140 22.98 0.59 12.44
N ALA A 141 21.88 1.02 11.79
CA ALA A 141 21.96 1.64 10.48
C ALA A 141 22.58 3.03 10.56
N GLU A 142 23.46 3.37 9.64
CA GLU A 142 24.01 4.72 9.53
C GLU A 142 22.98 5.68 8.93
N ARG A 143 22.22 5.19 7.93
CA ARG A 143 21.16 5.93 7.28
C ARG A 143 20.08 4.97 6.77
N ILE A 144 18.83 5.26 7.07
CA ILE A 144 17.68 4.51 6.60
C ILE A 144 17.05 5.29 5.46
N ARG A 145 16.99 4.71 4.26
CA ARG A 145 16.36 5.29 3.08
C ARG A 145 14.91 4.87 3.06
N VAL A 146 14.00 5.83 3.23
CA VAL A 146 12.57 5.57 3.36
C VAL A 146 11.86 5.95 2.08
N VAL A 147 11.29 4.95 1.39
CA VAL A 147 10.42 5.16 0.23
C VAL A 147 8.99 5.34 0.72
N LEU A 148 8.37 6.47 0.37
CA LEU A 148 7.04 6.85 0.85
C LEU A 148 6.31 7.71 -0.19
N ASP A 149 5.01 7.92 0.02
CA ASP A 149 4.20 8.81 -0.79
C ASP A 149 4.36 10.30 -0.40
N ASN A 150 3.72 11.19 -1.18
CA ASN A 150 3.78 12.63 -0.96
C ASN A 150 2.67 13.14 -0.02
N LEU A 151 2.23 12.36 0.96
CA LEU A 151 1.24 12.84 1.90
C LEU A 151 1.80 13.99 2.75
N SER A 152 0.99 15.00 3.03
CA SER A 152 1.42 16.20 3.76
C SER A 152 1.94 15.91 5.18
N THR A 153 1.53 14.79 5.78
CA THR A 153 2.00 14.30 7.07
C THR A 153 3.38 13.62 7.00
N HIS A 154 3.82 13.20 5.81
CA HIS A 154 5.06 12.44 5.59
C HIS A 154 6.25 13.36 5.29
N THR A 155 6.53 14.28 6.19
CA THR A 155 7.59 15.28 5.99
C THR A 155 8.53 15.37 7.18
N ALA A 156 9.74 15.90 6.92
CA ALA A 156 10.68 16.22 8.00
C ALA A 156 10.07 17.21 9.03
N ALA A 157 9.15 18.07 8.60
CA ALA A 157 8.48 19.02 9.48
C ALA A 157 7.61 18.33 10.54
N ALA A 158 7.04 17.16 10.23
CA ALA A 158 6.26 16.38 11.20
C ALA A 158 7.07 16.01 12.45
N LEU A 159 8.37 15.69 12.29
CA LEU A 159 9.23 15.36 13.42
C LEU A 159 9.50 16.58 14.31
N TYR A 160 9.64 17.77 13.71
CA TYR A 160 9.80 19.00 14.48
C TYR A 160 8.51 19.46 15.18
N ALA A 161 7.36 19.08 14.65
CA ALA A 161 6.08 19.32 15.31
C ALA A 161 5.86 18.38 16.51
N ALA A 162 6.33 17.12 16.42
CA ALA A 162 6.12 16.09 17.42
C ALA A 162 7.20 16.05 18.52
N PHE A 163 8.43 16.47 18.22
CA PHE A 163 9.58 16.33 19.13
C PHE A 163 10.31 17.65 19.36
N PRO A 164 11.04 17.76 20.50
CA PRO A 164 12.00 18.85 20.70
C PRO A 164 13.00 18.92 19.53
N PRO A 165 13.48 20.12 19.14
CA PRO A 165 14.33 20.29 17.94
C PRO A 165 15.59 19.41 17.91
N ALA A 166 16.23 19.21 19.05
CA ALA A 166 17.42 18.34 19.15
C ALA A 166 17.10 16.88 18.82
N GLU A 167 15.97 16.38 19.33
CA GLU A 167 15.51 15.01 19.08
C GLU A 167 15.04 14.84 17.64
N ALA A 168 14.22 15.75 17.12
CA ALA A 168 13.80 15.75 15.72
C ALA A 168 15.03 15.69 14.77
N ARG A 169 16.04 16.52 15.06
CA ARG A 169 17.28 16.55 14.28
C ARG A 169 18.09 15.29 14.40
N ARG A 170 18.14 14.69 15.59
CA ARG A 170 18.83 13.39 15.82
C ARG A 170 18.24 12.30 14.93
N VAL A 171 16.91 12.16 14.94
CA VAL A 171 16.20 11.16 14.13
C VAL A 171 16.40 11.44 12.63
N LEU A 172 16.18 12.69 12.19
CA LEU A 172 16.29 13.07 10.78
C LEU A 172 17.69 12.89 10.20
N ARG A 173 18.75 12.99 11.00
CA ARG A 173 20.13 12.71 10.53
C ARG A 173 20.32 11.27 10.07
N ARG A 174 19.46 10.35 10.52
CA ARG A 174 19.50 8.93 10.18
C ARG A 174 18.46 8.53 9.13
N LEU A 175 17.61 9.46 8.69
CA LEU A 175 16.58 9.24 7.68
C LEU A 175 16.93 9.97 6.38
N GLU A 176 16.59 9.33 5.27
CA GLU A 176 16.64 9.90 3.93
C GLU A 176 15.31 9.54 3.23
N PHE A 177 14.53 10.56 2.89
CA PHE A 177 13.21 10.36 2.32
C PHE A 177 13.27 10.37 0.79
N HIS A 178 12.73 9.32 0.18
CA HIS A 178 12.60 9.12 -1.26
C HIS A 178 11.12 9.06 -1.61
N TYR A 179 10.62 10.13 -2.20
CA TYR A 179 9.18 10.25 -2.47
C TYR A 179 8.83 9.63 -3.82
N THR A 180 7.82 8.76 -3.85
CA THR A 180 7.24 8.28 -5.11
C THR A 180 6.64 9.45 -5.91
N PRO A 181 6.57 9.37 -7.24
CA PRO A 181 5.87 10.37 -8.04
C PRO A 181 4.39 10.46 -7.64
N LYS A 182 3.77 11.61 -7.84
CA LYS A 182 2.32 11.77 -7.62
C LYS A 182 1.55 10.77 -8.49
N HIS A 183 0.54 10.13 -7.90
CA HIS A 183 -0.29 9.10 -8.55
C HIS A 183 0.47 7.85 -9.02
N ALA A 184 1.60 7.55 -8.39
CA ALA A 184 2.43 6.39 -8.66
C ALA A 184 2.63 5.51 -7.41
N SER A 185 1.59 5.30 -6.61
CA SER A 185 1.64 4.43 -5.42
C SER A 185 2.07 3.00 -5.77
N TRP A 186 1.75 2.53 -7.00
CA TRP A 186 2.21 1.25 -7.53
C TRP A 186 3.73 1.06 -7.48
N LEU A 187 4.49 2.14 -7.43
CA LEU A 187 5.96 2.12 -7.32
C LEU A 187 6.42 1.84 -5.88
N ASN A 188 5.58 2.09 -4.90
CA ASN A 188 5.89 1.77 -3.51
C ASN A 188 5.69 0.27 -3.26
N MET A 189 6.81 -0.45 -3.07
CA MET A 189 6.79 -1.93 -2.91
C MET A 189 5.90 -2.38 -1.74
N VAL A 190 5.75 -1.58 -0.70
CA VAL A 190 4.91 -1.92 0.47
C VAL A 190 3.43 -2.07 0.12
N GLU A 191 2.94 -1.45 -0.95
CA GLU A 191 1.56 -1.61 -1.43
C GLU A 191 1.25 -3.08 -1.77
N ILE A 192 2.23 -3.79 -2.31
CA ILE A 192 2.10 -5.24 -2.57
C ILE A 192 1.96 -5.99 -1.24
N GLU A 193 2.77 -5.66 -0.24
CA GLU A 193 2.73 -6.31 1.08
C GLU A 193 1.41 -6.00 1.81
N ILE A 194 0.88 -4.78 1.69
CA ILE A 194 -0.45 -4.42 2.18
C ILE A 194 -1.54 -5.29 1.52
N GLY A 195 -1.42 -5.52 0.21
CA GLY A 195 -2.31 -6.43 -0.52
C GLY A 195 -2.24 -7.86 0.02
N VAL A 196 -1.02 -8.36 0.30
CA VAL A 196 -0.79 -9.69 0.88
C VAL A 196 -1.36 -9.77 2.31
N LEU A 197 -1.13 -8.73 3.14
CA LEU A 197 -1.70 -8.65 4.48
C LEU A 197 -3.23 -8.71 4.43
N LYS A 198 -3.85 -7.93 3.56
CA LYS A 198 -5.30 -7.93 3.38
C LYS A 198 -5.84 -9.30 2.98
N GLY A 199 -5.20 -9.97 2.01
CA GLY A 199 -5.67 -11.28 1.53
C GLY A 199 -5.37 -12.45 2.46
N GLN A 200 -4.31 -12.41 3.26
CA GLN A 200 -3.91 -13.54 4.11
C GLN A 200 -4.38 -13.41 5.56
N CYS A 201 -4.45 -12.19 6.09
CA CYS A 201 -4.73 -11.95 7.49
C CYS A 201 -6.08 -11.26 7.71
N LEU A 202 -6.42 -10.28 6.86
CA LEU A 202 -7.56 -9.39 7.09
C LEU A 202 -8.79 -9.70 6.22
N ASP A 203 -8.77 -10.77 5.42
CA ASP A 203 -9.92 -11.21 4.60
C ASP A 203 -10.97 -11.94 5.46
N ARG A 204 -11.37 -11.28 6.54
CA ARG A 204 -12.37 -11.74 7.50
C ARG A 204 -12.82 -10.59 8.39
N ARG A 205 -13.90 -10.80 9.13
CA ARG A 205 -14.38 -9.83 10.11
C ARG A 205 -13.54 -9.91 11.39
N ILE A 206 -12.95 -8.77 11.77
CA ILE A 206 -12.19 -8.62 13.01
C ILE A 206 -12.84 -7.49 13.79
N GLU A 207 -13.36 -7.83 14.97
CA GLU A 207 -14.26 -6.97 15.72
C GLU A 207 -13.57 -5.98 16.66
N SER A 208 -12.31 -6.23 17.06
CA SER A 208 -11.59 -5.41 18.03
C SER A 208 -10.17 -5.14 17.60
N CYS A 209 -9.61 -4.01 18.09
CA CYS A 209 -8.23 -3.62 17.86
C CYS A 209 -7.26 -4.66 18.44
N ASP A 210 -7.50 -5.16 19.66
CA ASP A 210 -6.60 -6.13 20.31
C ASP A 210 -6.48 -7.42 19.50
N ARG A 211 -7.63 -7.91 18.97
CA ARG A 211 -7.62 -9.08 18.12
C ARG A 211 -6.87 -8.80 16.81
N LEU A 212 -7.09 -7.63 16.20
CA LEU A 212 -6.40 -7.23 15.00
C LEU A 212 -4.88 -7.20 15.21
N VAL A 213 -4.41 -6.59 16.30
CA VAL A 213 -2.98 -6.55 16.65
C VAL A 213 -2.42 -7.97 16.79
N ALA A 214 -3.07 -8.82 17.56
CA ALA A 214 -2.62 -10.20 17.76
C ALA A 214 -2.52 -11.00 16.45
N GLU A 215 -3.49 -10.86 15.55
CA GLU A 215 -3.50 -11.53 14.25
C GLU A 215 -2.38 -11.01 13.34
N ILE A 216 -2.16 -9.70 13.33
CA ILE A 216 -1.08 -9.06 12.56
C ILE A 216 0.29 -9.49 13.10
N ASP A 217 0.47 -9.56 14.42
CA ASP A 217 1.73 -9.97 15.04
C ASP A 217 2.11 -11.41 14.68
N VAL A 218 1.15 -12.31 14.67
CA VAL A 218 1.37 -13.69 14.20
C VAL A 218 1.74 -13.71 12.72
N TRP A 219 0.97 -13.02 11.88
CA TRP A 219 1.19 -12.96 10.44
C TRP A 219 2.58 -12.39 10.09
N GLN A 220 2.96 -11.25 10.65
CA GLN A 220 4.26 -10.62 10.38
C GLN A 220 5.42 -11.49 10.87
N SER A 221 5.29 -12.12 12.05
CA SER A 221 6.30 -13.02 12.60
C SER A 221 6.53 -14.23 11.68
N GLN A 222 5.45 -14.89 11.23
CA GLN A 222 5.54 -16.01 10.31
C GLN A 222 6.20 -15.62 8.98
N ARG A 223 5.82 -14.48 8.41
CA ARG A 223 6.40 -14.03 7.13
C ARG A 223 7.86 -13.62 7.27
N ASN A 224 8.24 -12.98 8.39
CA ASN A 224 9.64 -12.65 8.66
C ASN A 224 10.49 -13.92 8.83
N GLN A 225 9.99 -14.91 9.55
CA GLN A 225 10.67 -16.19 9.78
C GLN A 225 10.76 -17.05 8.51
N SER A 226 9.74 -17.05 7.68
CA SER A 226 9.72 -17.84 6.43
C SER A 226 10.60 -17.27 5.32
N GLY A 227 11.21 -16.11 5.53
CA GLY A 227 12.03 -15.47 4.52
C GLY A 227 11.23 -14.90 3.34
N ALA A 228 9.91 -14.63 3.52
CA ALA A 228 9.05 -14.13 2.46
C ALA A 228 9.53 -12.77 1.94
N ARG A 229 9.72 -12.66 0.63
CA ARG A 229 10.18 -11.44 -0.05
C ARG A 229 9.30 -11.08 -1.22
N ILE A 230 9.32 -9.82 -1.60
CA ILE A 230 8.78 -9.35 -2.87
C ILE A 230 9.93 -9.36 -3.88
N ASN A 231 9.71 -10.01 -5.01
CA ASN A 231 10.65 -9.97 -6.13
C ASN A 231 10.27 -8.81 -7.06
N TRP A 232 10.93 -7.67 -6.90
CA TRP A 232 10.68 -6.51 -7.73
C TRP A 232 11.35 -6.66 -9.09
N MET A 233 10.54 -6.68 -10.15
CA MET A 233 11.00 -6.99 -11.51
C MET A 233 11.04 -5.79 -12.45
N PHE A 234 10.53 -4.63 -12.04
CA PHE A 234 10.49 -3.43 -12.85
C PHE A 234 11.72 -2.56 -12.56
N SER A 235 12.59 -2.41 -13.55
CA SER A 235 13.85 -1.66 -13.45
C SER A 235 13.78 -0.35 -14.22
N THR A 236 14.74 0.54 -13.98
CA THR A 236 14.92 1.80 -14.72
C THR A 236 15.00 1.58 -16.23
N ASP A 237 15.72 0.55 -16.71
CA ASP A 237 15.79 0.23 -18.14
C ASP A 237 14.44 -0.22 -18.71
N LYS A 238 13.68 -1.02 -17.94
CA LYS A 238 12.33 -1.41 -18.32
C LYS A 238 11.37 -0.22 -18.34
N ALA A 239 11.52 0.72 -17.40
CA ALA A 239 10.75 1.96 -17.38
C ALA A 239 11.03 2.79 -18.63
N ARG A 240 12.29 3.05 -18.94
CA ARG A 240 12.72 3.78 -20.15
C ARG A 240 12.18 3.14 -21.42
N THR A 241 12.20 1.82 -21.51
CA THR A 241 11.67 1.10 -22.68
C THR A 241 10.16 1.18 -22.78
N LYS A 242 9.45 0.85 -21.69
CA LYS A 242 7.97 0.77 -21.69
C LYS A 242 7.29 2.11 -21.74
N MET A 243 7.90 3.12 -21.14
CA MET A 243 7.35 4.47 -21.02
C MET A 243 8.05 5.49 -21.94
N ALA A 244 8.81 5.03 -22.95
CA ALA A 244 9.61 5.88 -23.82
C ALA A 244 8.84 7.10 -24.38
N ARG A 245 7.57 6.92 -24.74
CA ARG A 245 6.71 8.00 -25.26
C ARG A 245 6.26 9.03 -24.21
N ALA A 246 6.37 8.67 -22.94
CA ALA A 246 5.96 9.53 -21.83
C ALA A 246 7.14 10.25 -21.18
N TYR A 247 8.38 9.83 -21.48
CA TYR A 247 9.57 10.54 -21.01
C TYR A 247 9.64 11.93 -21.65
N PRO A 248 10.04 12.93 -20.87
CA PRO A 248 10.24 14.28 -21.40
C PRO A 248 11.26 14.29 -22.54
N ASP A 249 10.88 14.86 -23.67
CA ASP A 249 11.78 15.06 -24.81
C ASP A 249 12.31 16.50 -24.80
N PRO A 250 13.62 16.72 -24.54
CA PRO A 250 14.20 18.03 -24.53
C PRO A 250 14.10 18.74 -25.90
N SER A 251 14.02 18.00 -27.02
CA SER A 251 13.94 18.56 -28.35
C SER A 251 12.61 19.24 -28.67
N LEU A 252 11.56 18.96 -27.90
CA LEU A 252 10.22 19.55 -28.05
C LEU A 252 10.05 20.89 -27.32
N LYS A 253 11.10 21.38 -26.64
CA LYS A 253 11.06 22.67 -25.91
C LYS A 253 11.50 23.89 -26.73
N GLU A 254 11.92 23.73 -27.97
CA GLU A 254 12.44 24.80 -28.84
C GLU A 254 11.43 25.25 -29.90
N SER A 255 10.14 25.27 -29.60
CA SER A 255 9.16 25.85 -30.53
C SER A 255 8.17 26.78 -29.84
#